data_e4df08f41bed7d0d0c662ef765d95d83
#
_entry.id   e4df08f41bed7d0d0c662ef765d95d83
#
_cell.length_a   1.000
_cell.length_b   1.000
_cell.length_c   1.000
_cell.angle_alpha   90.00
_cell.angle_beta   90.00
_cell.angle_gamma   90.00
#
_symmetry.space_group_name_H-M   'P 1'
#
loop_
_entity.id
_entity.type
_entity.pdbx_description
1 polymer ?
#
loop_
_entity_poly.entity_id
_entity_poly.type
_entity_poly.pdbx_seq_one_letter_code
_entity_poly.pdbx_strand_id
1 'polypeptide(L)'
;MKVSVIIPAYNEEANISACLASLARQTIPRREYEIIVVDGGSRDATRELASREADLVFIQVSRKVGGARNDGILRASADIVATTDADCIIPENWLEVICRDFLEDPGLVQLYGPVDPIEKSWKNRFSLAMANIFSMLGYATGTLYYTLGCNTAFRKSAFIEGGMYYCMDAGDDLEIARRMKKHGRVKFDKRMRVGFSMRRYEQFGTLKSLYEWLYIVARGGASSKCQYTRKEYK
;
A
#
# COMPACT_ATOMS: atom_id res chain seq x y z
N MET A 1 20.81 -3.17 -4.23
CA MET A 1 19.37 -3.31 -3.97
C MET A 1 18.66 -2.15 -4.67
N LYS A 2 17.62 -2.43 -5.46
CA LYS A 2 16.90 -1.40 -6.22
C LYS A 2 15.61 -0.95 -5.53
N VAL A 3 14.90 -1.89 -4.88
CA VAL A 3 13.61 -1.61 -4.23
C VAL A 3 13.51 -2.35 -2.90
N SER A 4 12.98 -1.68 -1.87
CA SER A 4 12.54 -2.32 -0.63
C SER A 4 11.01 -2.36 -0.62
N VAL A 5 10.42 -3.55 -0.48
CA VAL A 5 8.98 -3.76 -0.40
C VAL A 5 8.55 -3.84 1.06
N ILE A 6 7.65 -2.96 1.47
CA ILE A 6 7.16 -2.85 2.84
C ILE A 6 5.74 -3.41 2.92
N ILE A 7 5.52 -4.35 3.82
CA ILE A 7 4.25 -5.04 4.01
C ILE A 7 3.81 -4.92 5.48
N PRO A 8 2.90 -4.01 5.82
CA PRO A 8 2.25 -4.04 7.13
C PRO A 8 1.34 -5.27 7.23
N ALA A 9 1.40 -5.99 8.34
CA ALA A 9 0.60 -7.19 8.56
C ALA A 9 0.04 -7.21 9.99
N TYR A 10 -1.23 -7.64 10.15
CA TYR A 10 -1.86 -7.86 11.44
C TYR A 10 -2.94 -8.94 11.33
N ASN A 11 -2.70 -10.12 11.91
CA ASN A 11 -3.58 -11.29 11.83
C ASN A 11 -3.92 -11.67 10.37
N GLU A 12 -2.89 -11.95 9.58
CA GLU A 12 -2.95 -12.25 8.16
C GLU A 12 -2.43 -13.66 7.81
N GLU A 13 -2.50 -14.62 8.75
CA GLU A 13 -2.01 -16.00 8.53
C GLU A 13 -2.61 -16.65 7.28
N ALA A 14 -3.87 -16.31 6.94
CA ALA A 14 -4.56 -16.85 5.78
C ALA A 14 -4.05 -16.27 4.44
N ASN A 15 -3.37 -15.13 4.44
CA ASN A 15 -3.07 -14.38 3.21
C ASN A 15 -1.58 -14.13 3.00
N ILE A 16 -0.80 -13.93 4.07
CA ILE A 16 0.59 -13.48 4.00
C ILE A 16 1.47 -14.37 3.11
N SER A 17 1.31 -15.69 3.17
CA SER A 17 2.08 -16.62 2.34
C SER A 17 1.78 -16.46 0.85
N ALA A 18 0.53 -16.21 0.45
CA ALA A 18 0.17 -15.97 -0.95
C ALA A 18 0.75 -14.65 -1.46
N CYS A 19 0.72 -13.61 -0.63
CA CYS A 19 1.34 -12.31 -0.93
C CYS A 19 2.85 -12.47 -1.15
N LEU A 20 3.57 -13.09 -0.21
CA LEU A 20 5.02 -13.30 -0.29
C LEU A 20 5.41 -14.18 -1.48
N ALA A 21 4.70 -15.28 -1.71
CA ALA A 21 4.90 -16.14 -2.89
C ALA A 21 4.69 -15.38 -4.21
N SER A 22 3.77 -14.41 -4.27
CA SER A 22 3.60 -13.56 -5.45
C SER A 22 4.79 -12.62 -5.66
N LEU A 23 5.37 -12.08 -4.60
CA LEU A 23 6.59 -11.27 -4.65
C LEU A 23 7.84 -12.09 -5.01
N ALA A 24 7.91 -13.36 -4.64
CA ALA A 24 9.01 -14.24 -5.03
C ALA A 24 9.09 -14.49 -6.55
N ARG A 25 8.00 -14.25 -7.30
CA ARG A 25 7.91 -14.42 -8.77
C ARG A 25 8.19 -13.16 -9.58
N GLN A 26 8.78 -12.11 -8.98
CA GLN A 26 9.08 -10.88 -9.72
C GLN A 26 10.07 -11.11 -10.86
N THR A 27 9.91 -10.37 -11.98
CA THR A 27 10.79 -10.46 -13.17
C THR A 27 12.20 -9.93 -12.92
N ILE A 28 12.39 -9.05 -11.94
CA ILE A 28 13.73 -8.60 -11.55
C ILE A 28 14.42 -9.64 -10.65
N PRO A 29 15.76 -9.76 -10.71
CA PRO A 29 16.51 -10.71 -9.89
C PRO A 29 16.23 -10.55 -8.39
N ARG A 30 16.05 -11.66 -7.65
CA ARG A 30 15.74 -11.66 -6.21
C ARG A 30 16.74 -10.83 -5.37
N ARG A 31 18.00 -10.79 -5.75
CA ARG A 31 19.05 -10.00 -5.10
C ARG A 31 18.89 -8.48 -5.26
N GLU A 32 18.01 -8.02 -6.12
CA GLU A 32 17.79 -6.59 -6.41
C GLU A 32 16.67 -5.97 -5.60
N TYR A 33 15.92 -6.75 -4.83
CA TYR A 33 14.90 -6.25 -3.90
C TYR A 33 14.95 -6.96 -2.56
N GLU A 34 14.41 -6.33 -1.55
CA GLU A 34 14.16 -6.89 -0.23
C GLU A 34 12.69 -6.79 0.14
N ILE A 35 12.24 -7.71 0.99
CA ILE A 35 10.88 -7.78 1.50
C ILE A 35 10.94 -7.58 3.02
N ILE A 36 10.28 -6.54 3.50
CA ILE A 36 10.21 -6.16 4.91
C ILE A 36 8.77 -6.28 5.38
N VAL A 37 8.49 -7.21 6.28
CA VAL A 37 7.19 -7.35 6.91
C VAL A 37 7.19 -6.67 8.27
N VAL A 38 6.24 -5.75 8.48
CA VAL A 38 6.06 -5.00 9.72
C VAL A 38 4.81 -5.52 10.42
N ASP A 39 5.00 -6.33 11.45
CA ASP A 39 3.93 -6.99 12.18
C ASP A 39 3.29 -6.07 13.23
N GLY A 40 1.98 -5.91 13.17
CA GLY A 40 1.19 -5.09 14.09
C GLY A 40 0.95 -5.70 15.48
N GLY A 41 1.69 -6.77 15.84
CA GLY A 41 1.50 -7.55 17.04
C GLY A 41 0.47 -8.66 16.86
N SER A 42 0.58 -9.40 15.75
CA SER A 42 -0.30 -10.53 15.41
C SER A 42 -0.30 -11.60 16.51
N ARG A 43 -1.45 -12.24 16.67
CA ARG A 43 -1.69 -13.33 17.64
C ARG A 43 -1.83 -14.69 16.99
N ASP A 44 -1.83 -14.72 15.66
CA ASP A 44 -1.91 -15.90 14.80
C ASP A 44 -0.52 -16.26 14.23
N ALA A 45 -0.45 -17.13 13.25
CA ALA A 45 0.79 -17.59 12.63
C ALA A 45 1.42 -16.57 11.64
N THR A 46 0.87 -15.35 11.49
CA THR A 46 1.35 -14.35 10.52
C THR A 46 2.85 -14.15 10.56
N ARG A 47 3.42 -13.88 11.74
CA ARG A 47 4.84 -13.58 11.89
C ARG A 47 5.72 -14.78 11.60
N GLU A 48 5.30 -15.97 12.01
CA GLU A 48 6.03 -17.21 11.72
C GLU A 48 6.08 -17.47 10.21
N LEU A 49 4.91 -17.37 9.53
CA LEU A 49 4.83 -17.56 8.09
C LEU A 49 5.65 -16.51 7.33
N ALA A 50 5.56 -15.23 7.74
CA ALA A 50 6.35 -14.15 7.13
C ALA A 50 7.86 -14.39 7.24
N SER A 51 8.34 -14.89 8.38
CA SER A 51 9.77 -15.12 8.63
C SER A 51 10.39 -16.19 7.76
N ARG A 52 9.60 -16.98 7.04
CA ARG A 52 10.10 -18.01 6.12
C ARG A 52 10.50 -17.45 4.76
N GLU A 53 9.94 -16.32 4.34
CA GLU A 53 10.07 -15.81 2.97
C GLU A 53 10.51 -14.34 2.89
N ALA A 54 10.31 -13.54 3.96
CA ALA A 54 10.74 -12.15 4.02
C ALA A 54 12.20 -12.03 4.48
N ASP A 55 12.89 -10.97 4.03
CA ASP A 55 14.26 -10.67 4.42
C ASP A 55 14.34 -10.09 5.84
N LEU A 56 13.30 -9.37 6.26
CA LEU A 56 13.19 -8.79 7.59
C LEU A 56 11.74 -8.84 8.08
N VAL A 57 11.56 -9.32 9.31
CA VAL A 57 10.26 -9.30 10.00
C VAL A 57 10.46 -8.72 11.39
N PHE A 58 9.67 -7.71 11.76
CA PHE A 58 9.74 -7.12 13.09
C PHE A 58 8.39 -6.56 13.54
N ILE A 59 8.24 -6.37 14.84
CA ILE A 59 7.02 -5.77 15.42
C ILE A 59 7.06 -4.25 15.23
N GLN A 60 5.96 -3.65 14.77
CA GLN A 60 5.84 -2.21 14.60
C GLN A 60 6.05 -1.47 15.94
N VAL A 61 6.63 -0.28 15.85
CA VAL A 61 6.82 0.64 16.98
C VAL A 61 5.78 1.76 16.92
N SER A 62 5.58 2.30 15.74
CA SER A 62 4.63 3.39 15.48
C SER A 62 3.19 2.86 15.44
N ARG A 63 2.21 3.76 15.66
CA ARG A 63 0.80 3.37 15.67
C ARG A 63 0.19 3.38 14.28
N LYS A 64 -0.88 2.58 14.07
CA LYS A 64 -1.67 2.52 12.84
C LYS A 64 -0.88 1.94 11.65
N VAL A 65 -1.57 1.73 10.53
CA VAL A 65 -0.96 1.17 9.32
C VAL A 65 0.07 2.12 8.69
N GLY A 66 -0.20 3.42 8.67
CA GLY A 66 0.76 4.41 8.21
C GLY A 66 2.05 4.40 9.04
N GLY A 67 1.94 4.22 10.38
CA GLY A 67 3.09 4.05 11.26
C GLY A 67 3.88 2.77 10.97
N ALA A 68 3.21 1.65 10.71
CA ALA A 68 3.88 0.42 10.31
C ALA A 68 4.66 0.58 8.98
N ARG A 69 4.06 1.27 7.99
CA ARG A 69 4.75 1.62 6.75
C ARG A 69 5.97 2.49 7.00
N ASN A 70 5.87 3.51 7.86
CA ASN A 70 7.00 4.36 8.25
C ASN A 70 8.13 3.54 8.88
N ASP A 71 7.80 2.67 9.83
CA ASP A 71 8.79 1.83 10.52
C ASP A 71 9.55 0.93 9.54
N GLY A 72 8.87 0.38 8.55
CA GLY A 72 9.47 -0.42 7.47
C GLY A 72 10.33 0.41 6.54
N ILE A 73 9.83 1.56 6.08
CA ILE A 73 10.56 2.46 5.17
C ILE A 73 11.84 2.98 5.81
N LEU A 74 11.81 3.31 7.09
CA LEU A 74 13.02 3.76 7.80
C LEU A 74 14.12 2.68 7.84
N ARG A 75 13.73 1.39 7.92
CA ARG A 75 14.67 0.25 7.91
C ARG A 75 15.06 -0.23 6.51
N ALA A 76 14.38 0.23 5.48
CA ALA A 76 14.66 -0.12 4.09
C ALA A 76 16.08 0.28 3.68
N SER A 77 16.77 -0.58 2.93
CA SER A 77 18.14 -0.32 2.45
C SER A 77 18.16 0.34 1.06
N ALA A 78 17.09 0.22 0.27
CA ALA A 78 17.01 0.79 -1.06
C ALA A 78 16.55 2.26 -1.08
N ASP A 79 16.93 2.98 -2.14
CA ASP A 79 16.48 4.36 -2.38
C ASP A 79 15.03 4.45 -2.83
N ILE A 80 14.51 3.39 -3.42
CA ILE A 80 13.10 3.28 -3.79
C ILE A 80 12.42 2.32 -2.82
N VAL A 81 11.31 2.77 -2.24
CA VAL A 81 10.49 1.98 -1.33
C VAL A 81 9.09 1.81 -1.92
N ALA A 82 8.58 0.59 -1.89
CA ALA A 82 7.24 0.27 -2.36
C ALA A 82 6.40 -0.31 -1.22
N THR A 83 5.12 0.00 -1.16
CA THR A 83 4.22 -0.53 -0.14
C THR A 83 3.12 -1.37 -0.77
N THR A 84 2.82 -2.51 -0.15
CA THR A 84 1.68 -3.34 -0.45
C THR A 84 1.08 -3.90 0.83
N ASP A 85 -0.14 -4.45 0.78
CA ASP A 85 -0.78 -5.03 1.95
C ASP A 85 -0.62 -6.56 1.95
N ALA A 86 -0.69 -7.18 3.13
CA ALA A 86 -0.46 -8.61 3.32
C ALA A 86 -1.51 -9.52 2.66
N ASP A 87 -2.65 -8.97 2.26
CA ASP A 87 -3.73 -9.65 1.54
C ASP A 87 -3.79 -9.31 0.04
N CYS A 88 -2.71 -8.74 -0.51
CA CYS A 88 -2.58 -8.44 -1.92
C CYS A 88 -1.86 -9.56 -2.69
N ILE A 89 -2.15 -9.65 -4.00
CA ILE A 89 -1.42 -10.51 -4.95
C ILE A 89 -0.70 -9.62 -5.95
N ILE A 90 0.62 -9.76 -6.02
CA ILE A 90 1.50 -8.88 -6.77
C ILE A 90 1.83 -9.50 -8.13
N PRO A 91 1.56 -8.83 -9.27
CA PRO A 91 1.96 -9.29 -10.59
C PRO A 91 3.48 -9.35 -10.73
N GLU A 92 3.96 -10.28 -11.55
CA GLU A 92 5.39 -10.58 -11.72
C GLU A 92 6.22 -9.39 -12.21
N ASN A 93 5.62 -8.46 -12.97
CA ASN A 93 6.28 -7.28 -13.51
C ASN A 93 6.17 -6.01 -12.65
N TRP A 94 5.60 -6.10 -11.45
CA TRP A 94 5.31 -4.92 -10.63
C TRP A 94 6.57 -4.15 -10.24
N LEU A 95 7.60 -4.84 -9.74
CA LEU A 95 8.88 -4.21 -9.39
C LEU A 95 9.64 -3.69 -10.61
N GLU A 96 9.52 -4.37 -11.76
CA GLU A 96 10.10 -3.91 -13.02
C GLU A 96 9.51 -2.56 -13.45
N VAL A 97 8.17 -2.42 -13.39
CA VAL A 97 7.48 -1.15 -13.67
C VAL A 97 7.97 -0.05 -12.75
N ILE A 98 8.05 -0.32 -11.43
CA ILE A 98 8.54 0.64 -10.44
C ILE A 98 9.98 1.06 -10.77
N CYS A 99 10.89 0.12 -10.95
CA CYS A 99 12.30 0.42 -11.23
C CYS A 99 12.46 1.27 -12.49
N ARG A 100 11.74 0.91 -13.56
CA ARG A 100 11.79 1.64 -14.83
C ARG A 100 11.33 3.08 -14.67
N ASP A 101 10.18 3.30 -14.03
CA ASP A 101 9.59 4.62 -13.90
C ASP A 101 10.47 5.58 -13.08
N PHE A 102 11.07 5.09 -11.99
CA PHE A 102 12.01 5.90 -11.19
C PHE A 102 13.37 6.11 -11.86
N LEU A 103 13.77 5.21 -12.77
CA LEU A 103 14.99 5.36 -13.57
C LEU A 103 14.81 6.38 -14.71
N GLU A 104 13.65 6.31 -15.39
CA GLU A 104 13.32 7.22 -16.50
C GLU A 104 13.07 8.65 -16.03
N ASP A 105 12.61 8.83 -14.80
CA ASP A 105 12.29 10.13 -14.21
C ASP A 105 12.98 10.38 -12.87
N PRO A 106 14.18 11.00 -12.86
CA PRO A 106 14.88 11.35 -11.62
C PRO A 106 14.10 12.29 -10.67
N GLY A 107 13.17 13.08 -11.20
CA GLY A 107 12.31 13.97 -10.41
C GLY A 107 11.03 13.31 -9.90
N LEU A 108 10.83 12.02 -10.19
CA LEU A 108 9.70 11.26 -9.67
C LEU A 108 9.92 10.97 -8.19
N VAL A 109 8.96 11.37 -7.35
CA VAL A 109 9.00 11.18 -5.90
C VAL A 109 7.97 10.18 -5.40
N GLN A 110 6.86 10.01 -6.14
CA GLN A 110 5.83 9.02 -5.84
C GLN A 110 5.25 8.43 -7.13
N LEU A 111 5.10 7.11 -7.13
CA LEU A 111 4.44 6.33 -8.16
C LEU A 111 3.29 5.56 -7.53
N TYR A 112 2.14 5.49 -8.20
CA TYR A 112 1.02 4.65 -7.78
C TYR A 112 0.27 4.12 -8.99
N GLY A 113 -0.53 3.07 -8.77
CA GLY A 113 -1.23 2.40 -9.84
C GLY A 113 -2.62 1.90 -9.47
N PRO A 114 -3.35 1.34 -10.43
CA PRO A 114 -4.68 0.78 -10.21
C PRO A 114 -4.62 -0.55 -9.47
N VAL A 115 -5.78 -0.96 -8.94
CA VAL A 115 -5.98 -2.26 -8.29
C VAL A 115 -7.07 -3.05 -8.99
N ASP A 116 -6.94 -4.37 -8.99
CA ASP A 116 -7.93 -5.31 -9.49
C ASP A 116 -8.45 -6.19 -8.36
N PRO A 117 -9.73 -6.58 -8.34
CA PRO A 117 -10.25 -7.44 -7.29
C PRO A 117 -9.73 -8.87 -7.44
N ILE A 118 -9.25 -9.45 -6.34
CA ILE A 118 -8.93 -10.88 -6.26
C ILE A 118 -10.22 -11.68 -6.36
N GLU A 119 -11.24 -11.28 -5.59
CA GLU A 119 -12.58 -11.87 -5.62
C GLU A 119 -13.38 -11.27 -6.79
N LYS A 120 -13.48 -12.03 -7.89
CA LYS A 120 -13.95 -11.56 -9.20
C LYS A 120 -15.49 -11.45 -9.34
N SER A 121 -16.21 -11.00 -8.31
CA SER A 121 -17.63 -10.68 -8.45
C SER A 121 -17.83 -9.44 -9.34
N TRP A 122 -18.99 -9.32 -10.01
CA TRP A 122 -19.27 -8.15 -10.84
C TRP A 122 -19.32 -6.85 -10.02
N LYS A 123 -19.79 -6.93 -8.76
CA LYS A 123 -19.83 -5.79 -7.82
C LYS A 123 -18.44 -5.29 -7.48
N ASN A 124 -17.51 -6.21 -7.17
CA ASN A 124 -16.13 -5.88 -6.83
C ASN A 124 -15.42 -5.25 -8.03
N ARG A 125 -15.60 -5.83 -9.23
CA ARG A 125 -15.05 -5.29 -10.48
C ARG A 125 -15.54 -3.88 -10.76
N PHE A 126 -16.85 -3.63 -10.61
CA PHE A 126 -17.42 -2.31 -10.81
C PHE A 126 -16.89 -1.30 -9.78
N SER A 127 -16.88 -1.66 -8.49
CA SER A 127 -16.40 -0.79 -7.40
C SER A 127 -14.94 -0.37 -7.61
N LEU A 128 -14.05 -1.31 -7.92
CA LEU A 128 -12.64 -1.00 -8.13
C LEU A 128 -12.39 -0.30 -9.47
N ALA A 129 -13.17 -0.59 -10.52
CA ALA A 129 -13.11 0.16 -11.76
C ALA A 129 -13.42 1.64 -11.54
N MET A 130 -14.46 1.95 -10.75
CA MET A 130 -14.79 3.33 -10.37
C MET A 130 -13.66 3.97 -9.54
N ALA A 131 -13.10 3.28 -8.55
CA ALA A 131 -11.97 3.77 -7.76
C ALA A 131 -10.76 4.08 -8.65
N ASN A 132 -10.43 3.20 -9.60
CA ASN A 132 -9.35 3.41 -10.56
C ASN A 132 -9.60 4.62 -11.48
N ILE A 133 -10.85 4.83 -11.92
CA ILE A 133 -11.24 6.01 -12.70
C ILE A 133 -11.01 7.28 -11.86
N PHE A 134 -11.42 7.31 -10.60
CA PHE A 134 -11.17 8.44 -9.71
C PHE A 134 -9.67 8.69 -9.50
N SER A 135 -8.86 7.66 -9.32
CA SER A 135 -7.40 7.78 -9.26
C SER A 135 -6.82 8.42 -10.52
N MET A 136 -7.25 7.95 -11.68
CA MET A 136 -6.79 8.45 -12.97
C MET A 136 -7.23 9.90 -13.22
N LEU A 137 -8.49 10.24 -12.93
CA LEU A 137 -9.01 11.60 -13.06
C LEU A 137 -8.31 12.54 -12.09
N GLY A 138 -8.09 12.13 -10.84
CA GLY A 138 -7.35 12.91 -9.85
C GLY A 138 -5.94 13.21 -10.31
N TYR A 139 -5.26 12.23 -10.92
CA TYR A 139 -3.95 12.44 -11.54
C TYR A 139 -4.03 13.43 -12.71
N ALA A 140 -4.95 13.22 -13.66
CA ALA A 140 -5.10 14.03 -14.86
C ALA A 140 -5.43 15.51 -14.56
N THR A 141 -6.27 15.76 -13.54
CA THR A 141 -6.66 17.11 -13.12
C THR A 141 -5.68 17.75 -12.16
N GLY A 142 -4.78 16.95 -11.56
CA GLY A 142 -3.82 17.42 -10.56
C GLY A 142 -4.45 17.94 -9.25
N THR A 143 -5.77 17.75 -9.07
CA THR A 143 -6.53 18.28 -7.93
C THR A 143 -6.68 17.30 -6.78
N LEU A 144 -6.82 16.03 -7.09
CA LEU A 144 -7.03 14.97 -6.10
C LEU A 144 -6.24 13.74 -6.50
N TYR A 145 -5.28 13.34 -5.68
CA TYR A 145 -4.57 12.07 -5.83
C TYR A 145 -5.22 11.07 -4.89
N TYR A 146 -6.03 10.19 -5.46
CA TYR A 146 -6.53 9.03 -4.74
C TYR A 146 -5.53 7.90 -4.92
N THR A 147 -4.68 7.70 -3.94
CA THR A 147 -3.70 6.61 -3.90
C THR A 147 -4.18 5.54 -2.93
N LEU A 148 -3.82 4.30 -3.21
CA LEU A 148 -4.06 3.18 -2.31
C LEU A 148 -2.70 2.75 -1.75
N GLY A 149 -2.56 2.72 -0.43
CA GLY A 149 -1.31 2.36 0.24
C GLY A 149 -0.80 0.97 -0.10
N CYS A 150 -1.69 0.10 -0.57
CA CYS A 150 -1.34 -1.24 -1.06
C CYS A 150 -0.67 -1.24 -2.45
N ASN A 151 -0.64 -0.11 -3.17
CA ASN A 151 -0.04 -0.03 -4.51
C ASN A 151 0.59 1.34 -4.75
N THR A 152 1.62 1.67 -3.96
CA THR A 152 2.36 2.93 -4.10
C THR A 152 3.85 2.70 -3.86
N ALA A 153 4.68 3.54 -4.49
CA ALA A 153 6.13 3.54 -4.30
C ALA A 153 6.63 4.99 -4.18
N PHE A 154 7.73 5.17 -3.46
CA PHE A 154 8.31 6.48 -3.18
C PHE A 154 9.83 6.47 -3.38
N ARG A 155 10.39 7.64 -3.72
CA ARG A 155 11.79 7.92 -3.47
C ARG A 155 11.95 8.16 -1.96
N LYS A 156 12.73 7.30 -1.29
CA LYS A 156 12.85 7.26 0.18
C LYS A 156 13.25 8.62 0.76
N SER A 157 14.24 9.31 0.17
CA SER A 157 14.67 10.63 0.64
C SER A 157 13.52 11.64 0.60
N ALA A 158 12.82 11.76 -0.53
CA ALA A 158 11.69 12.67 -0.66
C ALA A 158 10.53 12.31 0.28
N PHE A 159 10.29 11.02 0.52
CA PHE A 159 9.27 10.58 1.48
C PHE A 159 9.59 11.01 2.92
N ILE A 160 10.85 10.91 3.32
CA ILE A 160 11.31 11.34 4.66
C ILE A 160 11.22 12.87 4.76
N GLU A 161 11.73 13.61 3.79
CA GLU A 161 11.64 15.07 3.72
C GLU A 161 10.19 15.58 3.70
N GLY A 162 9.30 14.84 3.04
CA GLY A 162 7.86 15.09 3.01
C GLY A 162 7.14 14.82 4.34
N GLY A 163 7.84 14.35 5.39
CA GLY A 163 7.31 14.12 6.73
C GLY A 163 6.59 12.79 6.93
N MET A 164 6.77 11.82 6.01
CA MET A 164 6.29 10.44 6.13
C MET A 164 4.75 10.33 6.26
N TYR A 165 4.21 9.14 6.49
CA TYR A 165 2.78 8.97 6.78
C TYR A 165 2.41 9.55 8.14
N TYR A 166 1.29 10.24 8.23
CA TYR A 166 0.67 10.56 9.51
C TYR A 166 -0.07 9.34 10.07
N CYS A 167 -0.04 9.17 11.39
CA CYS A 167 -0.73 8.07 12.07
C CYS A 167 -2.25 8.32 12.13
N MET A 168 -2.92 8.21 10.99
CA MET A 168 -4.35 8.48 10.81
C MET A 168 -5.17 7.18 10.85
N ASP A 169 -6.47 7.29 11.08
CA ASP A 169 -7.38 6.13 11.03
C ASP A 169 -7.76 5.75 9.60
N ALA A 170 -7.76 6.70 8.66
CA ALA A 170 -7.90 6.48 7.22
C ALA A 170 -7.51 7.77 6.47
N GLY A 171 -7.22 7.64 5.17
CA GLY A 171 -6.90 8.78 4.29
C GLY A 171 -5.44 9.22 4.35
N ASP A 172 -4.59 8.51 5.06
CA ASP A 172 -3.14 8.71 5.11
C ASP A 172 -2.52 8.65 3.71
N ASP A 173 -3.03 7.79 2.84
CA ASP A 173 -2.60 7.68 1.43
C ASP A 173 -2.87 8.94 0.61
N LEU A 174 -4.05 9.53 0.79
CA LEU A 174 -4.45 10.76 0.11
C LEU A 174 -3.66 11.95 0.63
N GLU A 175 -3.45 12.00 1.95
CA GLU A 175 -2.73 13.06 2.62
C GLU A 175 -1.26 13.10 2.18
N ILE A 176 -0.57 11.95 2.23
CA ILE A 176 0.83 11.86 1.80
C ILE A 176 0.99 12.23 0.32
N ALA A 177 0.09 11.78 -0.57
CA ALA A 177 0.17 12.10 -1.99
C ALA A 177 0.10 13.61 -2.25
N ARG A 178 -0.75 14.33 -1.51
CA ARG A 178 -0.84 15.79 -1.59
C ARG A 178 0.44 16.49 -1.14
N ARG A 179 1.11 15.98 -0.10
CA ARG A 179 2.40 16.50 0.36
C ARG A 179 3.51 16.18 -0.62
N MET A 180 3.60 14.95 -1.10
CA MET A 180 4.64 14.53 -2.03
C MET A 180 4.67 15.37 -3.31
N LYS A 181 3.51 15.83 -3.78
CA LYS A 181 3.42 16.75 -4.92
C LYS A 181 4.26 18.05 -4.75
N LYS A 182 4.53 18.47 -3.53
CA LYS A 182 5.37 19.65 -3.24
C LYS A 182 6.87 19.34 -3.34
N HIS A 183 7.24 18.07 -3.28
CA HIS A 183 8.64 17.60 -3.29
C HIS A 183 9.10 17.11 -4.67
N GLY A 184 8.18 16.89 -5.62
CA GLY A 184 8.51 16.44 -6.97
C GLY A 184 7.30 15.91 -7.73
N ARG A 185 7.58 15.15 -8.78
CA ARG A 185 6.53 14.59 -9.63
C ARG A 185 5.87 13.38 -8.96
N VAL A 186 4.55 13.34 -9.03
CA VAL A 186 3.72 12.20 -8.64
C VAL A 186 3.13 11.62 -9.92
N LYS A 187 3.28 10.31 -10.16
CA LYS A 187 2.84 9.64 -11.39
C LYS A 187 1.84 8.54 -11.09
N PHE A 188 0.80 8.44 -11.93
CA PHE A 188 -0.07 7.28 -12.02
C PHE A 188 0.34 6.42 -13.22
N ASP A 189 0.72 5.16 -12.98
CA ASP A 189 1.03 4.23 -14.08
C ASP A 189 0.03 3.07 -14.11
N LYS A 190 -0.68 2.93 -15.24
CA LYS A 190 -1.69 1.88 -15.45
C LYS A 190 -1.10 0.47 -15.43
N ARG A 191 0.22 0.32 -15.66
CA ARG A 191 0.94 -0.96 -15.68
C ARG A 191 1.27 -1.46 -14.26
N MET A 192 1.40 -0.53 -13.30
CA MET A 192 1.61 -0.84 -11.90
C MET A 192 0.29 -1.29 -11.26
N ARG A 193 -0.13 -2.53 -11.54
CA ARG A 193 -1.39 -3.10 -11.02
C ARG A 193 -1.11 -4.01 -9.83
N VAL A 194 -2.09 -4.19 -8.96
CA VAL A 194 -2.01 -5.11 -7.82
C VAL A 194 -3.38 -5.78 -7.63
N GLY A 195 -3.39 -7.08 -7.37
CA GLY A 195 -4.58 -7.79 -6.92
C GLY A 195 -4.93 -7.38 -5.48
N PHE A 196 -6.11 -6.80 -5.29
CA PHE A 196 -6.59 -6.26 -4.03
C PHE A 196 -7.72 -7.10 -3.45
N SER A 197 -7.64 -7.45 -2.17
CA SER A 197 -8.70 -8.21 -1.50
C SER A 197 -9.91 -7.33 -1.16
N MET A 198 -11.09 -7.79 -1.58
CA MET A 198 -12.37 -7.13 -1.30
C MET A 198 -13.04 -7.65 -0.03
N ARG A 199 -12.41 -8.58 0.72
CA ARG A 199 -12.98 -9.24 1.92
C ARG A 199 -13.56 -8.24 2.94
N ARG A 200 -12.89 -7.11 3.16
CA ARG A 200 -13.40 -6.05 4.05
C ARG A 200 -14.74 -5.51 3.57
N TYR A 201 -14.85 -5.23 2.28
CA TYR A 201 -16.06 -4.68 1.67
C TYR A 201 -17.18 -5.71 1.60
N GLU A 202 -16.86 -6.97 1.40
CA GLU A 202 -17.82 -8.08 1.43
C GLU A 202 -18.36 -8.33 2.84
N GLN A 203 -17.49 -8.33 3.85
CA GLN A 203 -17.87 -8.59 5.25
C GLN A 203 -18.66 -7.43 5.89
N PHE A 204 -18.25 -6.18 5.66
CA PHE A 204 -18.83 -5.02 6.32
C PHE A 204 -19.79 -4.20 5.44
N GLY A 205 -19.92 -4.55 4.16
CA GLY A 205 -20.73 -3.87 3.16
C GLY A 205 -20.00 -2.70 2.50
N THR A 206 -20.01 -2.68 1.17
CA THR A 206 -19.30 -1.68 0.34
C THR A 206 -19.74 -0.26 0.65
N LEU A 207 -21.06 0.01 0.69
CA LEU A 207 -21.60 1.35 0.93
C LEU A 207 -21.24 1.86 2.33
N LYS A 208 -21.33 1.00 3.34
CA LYS A 208 -20.98 1.35 4.71
C LYS A 208 -19.49 1.67 4.84
N SER A 209 -18.62 0.83 4.26
CA SER A 209 -17.16 1.03 4.30
C SER A 209 -16.76 2.31 3.56
N LEU A 210 -17.38 2.61 2.41
CA LEU A 210 -17.16 3.84 1.66
C LEU A 210 -17.63 5.07 2.46
N TYR A 211 -18.80 5.02 3.08
CA TYR A 211 -19.31 6.10 3.93
C TYR A 211 -18.37 6.37 5.12
N GLU A 212 -17.95 5.33 5.83
CA GLU A 212 -17.01 5.47 6.95
C GLU A 212 -15.69 6.10 6.50
N TRP A 213 -15.16 5.66 5.35
CA TRP A 213 -13.93 6.22 4.77
C TRP A 213 -14.10 7.70 4.41
N LEU A 214 -15.16 8.06 3.67
CA LEU A 214 -15.45 9.45 3.31
C LEU A 214 -15.63 10.34 4.55
N TYR A 215 -16.32 9.83 5.57
CA TYR A 215 -16.53 10.54 6.82
C TYR A 215 -15.21 10.85 7.54
N ILE A 216 -14.29 9.88 7.59
CA ILE A 216 -12.97 10.05 8.20
C ILE A 216 -12.13 11.05 7.40
N VAL A 217 -12.08 10.90 6.08
CA VAL A 217 -11.32 11.80 5.19
C VAL A 217 -11.83 13.24 5.29
N ALA A 218 -13.14 13.46 5.31
CA ALA A 218 -13.74 14.79 5.46
C ALA A 218 -13.40 15.47 6.79
N ARG A 219 -13.02 14.70 7.80
CA ARG A 219 -12.60 15.19 9.14
C ARG A 219 -11.07 15.23 9.33
N GLY A 220 -10.31 15.22 8.25
CA GLY A 220 -8.86 15.28 8.30
C GLY A 220 -8.20 13.99 8.79
N GLY A 221 -8.88 12.84 8.64
CA GLY A 221 -8.30 11.52 8.90
C GLY A 221 -8.34 11.05 10.35
N ALA A 222 -8.93 11.80 11.27
CA ALA A 222 -9.10 11.39 12.66
C ALA A 222 -10.57 11.16 13.00
N SER A 223 -10.91 10.00 13.56
CA SER A 223 -12.26 9.75 14.08
C SER A 223 -12.25 8.82 15.28
N SER A 224 -12.69 9.33 16.44
CA SER A 224 -12.94 8.53 17.64
C SER A 224 -14.18 7.61 17.51
N LYS A 225 -15.05 7.86 16.52
CA LYS A 225 -16.34 7.15 16.35
C LYS A 225 -16.29 6.01 15.33
N CYS A 226 -15.34 6.02 14.39
CA CYS A 226 -15.22 4.99 13.36
C CYS A 226 -14.04 4.07 13.66
N GLN A 227 -14.30 2.78 13.84
CA GLN A 227 -13.26 1.77 14.06
C GLN A 227 -12.80 1.16 12.72
N TYR A 228 -12.58 1.98 11.71
CA TYR A 228 -12.23 1.52 10.37
C TYR A 228 -11.01 0.57 10.35
N THR A 229 -10.01 0.87 11.18
CA THR A 229 -8.75 0.11 11.26
C THR A 229 -8.71 -0.92 12.40
N ARG A 230 -9.76 -1.04 13.23
CA ARG A 230 -9.83 -1.98 14.36
C ARG A 230 -10.72 -3.19 14.10
N LYS A 231 -11.24 -3.33 12.88
CA LYS A 231 -12.12 -4.45 12.53
C LYS A 231 -11.26 -5.71 12.41
N GLU A 232 -11.46 -6.65 13.33
CA GLU A 232 -10.91 -8.01 13.20
C GLU A 232 -11.72 -8.75 12.14
N TYR A 233 -11.03 -9.39 11.22
CA TYR A 233 -11.63 -10.27 10.22
C TYR A 233 -11.81 -11.64 10.87
N LYS A 234 -13.02 -12.18 10.80
CA LYS A 234 -13.32 -13.57 11.15
C LYS A 234 -13.12 -14.47 9.95
#